data_1ac8148836f316bdcd6f7dbd640356d0
#
_entry.id   1ac8148836f316bdcd6f7dbd640356d0
#
_cell.length_a   1.000
_cell.length_b   1.000
_cell.length_c   1.000
_cell.angle_alpha   90.00
_cell.angle_beta   90.00
_cell.angle_gamma   90.00
#
_symmetry.space_group_name_H-M   'P 1'
#
loop_
_entity.id
_entity.type
_entity.pdbx_description
1 polymer ?
#
loop_
_entity_poly.entity_id
_entity_poly.type
_entity_poly.pdbx_seq_one_letter_code
_entity_poly.pdbx_strand_id
1 'polypeptide(L)'
;MLLYPSDEFGRQELPSEQIPDFVAGYGLPTDGGGCTLMSKVNVNGPQADPVWKLAKSAFPGDIAWNFAGIFLFDKDGAPVGRFSARELSKMERVLAGLVADAKEL
;
A
#
# COMPACT_ATOMS: atom_id res chain seq x y z
N MET A 1 4.65 -1.24 6.75
CA MET A 1 4.14 -1.30 5.37
C MET A 1 3.05 -2.36 5.27
N LEU A 2 1.95 -2.02 4.62
CA LEU A 2 0.88 -2.97 4.34
C LEU A 2 0.84 -3.25 2.84
N LEU A 3 0.85 -4.53 2.47
CA LEU A 3 0.76 -4.97 1.08
C LEU A 3 -0.63 -5.50 0.81
N TYR A 4 -1.32 -4.91 -0.14
CA TYR A 4 -2.68 -5.30 -0.53
C TYR A 4 -2.69 -5.87 -1.95
N PRO A 5 -2.74 -7.19 -2.14
CA PRO A 5 -2.90 -7.76 -3.47
C PRO A 5 -4.29 -7.44 -4.04
N SER A 6 -4.38 -7.28 -5.34
CA SER A 6 -5.65 -7.05 -6.02
C SER A 6 -5.67 -7.70 -7.40
N ASP A 7 -6.82 -8.31 -7.74
CA ASP A 7 -7.03 -8.91 -9.06
C ASP A 7 -7.52 -7.91 -10.11
N GLU A 8 -7.64 -6.63 -9.77
CA GLU A 8 -8.20 -5.62 -10.68
C GLU A 8 -7.29 -5.25 -11.85
N PHE A 9 -6.01 -5.66 -11.80
CA PHE A 9 -5.00 -5.25 -12.79
C PHE A 9 -4.70 -6.40 -13.76
N GLY A 10 -5.69 -6.73 -14.61
CA GLY A 10 -5.55 -7.78 -15.61
C GLY A 10 -5.49 -9.19 -15.05
N ARG A 11 -5.92 -9.38 -13.81
CA ARG A 11 -5.92 -10.67 -13.10
C ARG A 11 -4.54 -11.33 -13.09
N GLN A 12 -3.49 -10.53 -12.89
CA GLN A 12 -2.11 -11.01 -12.91
C GLN A 12 -1.67 -11.59 -11.57
N GLU A 13 -2.47 -11.41 -10.51
CA GLU A 13 -2.13 -11.90 -9.19
C GLU A 13 -2.27 -13.42 -9.07
N LEU A 14 -1.37 -14.01 -8.30
CA LEU A 14 -1.45 -15.42 -7.94
C LEU A 14 -2.68 -15.68 -7.05
N PRO A 15 -3.17 -16.94 -6.98
CA PRO A 15 -4.15 -17.31 -5.97
C PRO A 15 -3.68 -16.91 -4.58
N SER A 16 -4.61 -16.52 -3.71
CA SER A 16 -4.28 -15.99 -2.36
C SER A 16 -3.37 -16.91 -1.57
N GLU A 17 -3.55 -18.22 -1.66
CA GLU A 17 -2.76 -19.21 -0.93
C GLU A 17 -1.30 -19.29 -1.39
N GLN A 18 -0.98 -18.78 -2.58
CA GLN A 18 0.38 -18.80 -3.14
C GLN A 18 1.16 -17.51 -2.91
N ILE A 19 0.47 -16.42 -2.53
CA ILE A 19 1.09 -15.11 -2.39
C ILE A 19 2.13 -15.05 -1.27
N PRO A 20 1.87 -15.62 -0.06
CA PRO A 20 2.87 -15.57 1.00
C PRO A 20 4.23 -16.16 0.61
N ASP A 21 4.23 -17.31 -0.04
CA ASP A 21 5.47 -17.94 -0.49
C ASP A 21 6.15 -17.13 -1.59
N PHE A 22 5.36 -16.56 -2.50
CA PHE A 22 5.89 -15.74 -3.58
C PHE A 22 6.63 -14.52 -3.04
N VAL A 23 6.02 -13.76 -2.11
CA VAL A 23 6.66 -12.55 -1.57
C VAL A 23 7.83 -12.90 -0.66
N ALA A 24 7.78 -14.02 0.04
CA ALA A 24 8.90 -14.50 0.86
C ALA A 24 10.13 -14.79 -0.01
N GLY A 25 9.92 -15.29 -1.23
CA GLY A 25 10.99 -15.53 -2.19
C GLY A 25 11.73 -14.26 -2.62
N TYR A 26 11.13 -13.09 -2.46
CA TYR A 26 11.74 -11.79 -2.72
C TYR A 26 12.30 -11.14 -1.45
N GLY A 27 12.33 -11.86 -0.33
CA GLY A 27 12.91 -11.38 0.91
C GLY A 27 12.04 -10.40 1.69
N LEU A 28 10.73 -10.33 1.38
CA LEU A 28 9.81 -9.46 2.12
C LEU A 28 9.31 -10.16 3.38
N PRO A 29 9.57 -9.62 4.58
CA PRO A 29 9.02 -10.18 5.80
C PRO A 29 7.53 -9.85 5.89
N THR A 30 6.68 -10.86 5.99
CA THR A 30 5.23 -10.69 6.02
C THR A 30 4.61 -11.03 7.36
N ASP A 31 5.42 -11.23 8.37
CA ASP A 31 5.03 -11.69 9.70
C ASP A 31 5.37 -10.69 10.81
N GLY A 32 5.38 -9.40 10.49
CA GLY A 32 5.60 -8.34 11.46
C GLY A 32 6.97 -7.70 11.45
N GLY A 33 7.83 -8.02 10.49
CA GLY A 33 9.14 -7.39 10.33
C GLY A 33 9.10 -6.06 9.58
N GLY A 34 8.08 -5.23 9.84
CA GLY A 34 7.90 -3.96 9.17
C GLY A 34 7.03 -4.03 7.93
N CYS A 35 6.57 -5.21 7.56
CA CYS A 35 5.70 -5.45 6.42
C CYS A 35 4.64 -6.48 6.77
N THR A 36 3.38 -6.21 6.45
CA THR A 36 2.28 -7.14 6.66
C THR A 36 1.58 -7.38 5.32
N LEU A 37 1.42 -8.65 4.97
CA LEU A 37 0.66 -9.04 3.80
C LEU A 37 -0.81 -9.13 4.18
N MET A 38 -1.64 -8.33 3.50
CA MET A 38 -3.08 -8.32 3.71
C MET A 38 -3.76 -9.25 2.72
N SER A 39 -5.01 -9.59 2.98
CA SER A 39 -5.84 -10.35 2.04
C SER A 39 -6.06 -9.57 0.76
N LYS A 40 -6.35 -10.27 -0.36
CA LYS A 40 -6.74 -9.62 -1.60
C LYS A 40 -7.96 -8.74 -1.39
N VAL A 41 -7.93 -7.55 -1.98
CA VAL A 41 -9.02 -6.57 -1.90
C VAL A 41 -9.26 -5.92 -3.25
N ASN A 42 -10.40 -5.29 -3.39
CA ASN A 42 -10.62 -4.32 -4.46
C ASN A 42 -10.12 -2.96 -3.98
N VAL A 43 -9.51 -2.21 -4.87
CA VAL A 43 -8.96 -0.87 -4.55
C VAL A 43 -9.72 0.24 -5.28
N ASN A 44 -10.53 -0.10 -6.27
CA ASN A 44 -11.33 0.83 -7.04
C ASN A 44 -12.83 0.53 -6.90
N GLY A 45 -13.65 1.54 -7.16
CA GLY A 45 -15.10 1.41 -7.21
C GLY A 45 -15.76 1.26 -5.84
N PRO A 46 -17.09 0.98 -5.82
CA PRO A 46 -17.85 0.91 -4.57
C PRO A 46 -17.50 -0.29 -3.69
N GLN A 47 -16.86 -1.31 -4.27
CA GLN A 47 -16.42 -2.51 -3.54
C GLN A 47 -15.01 -2.37 -2.96
N ALA A 48 -14.38 -1.22 -3.07
CA ALA A 48 -13.02 -1.01 -2.57
C ALA A 48 -12.94 -1.21 -1.05
N ASP A 49 -11.80 -1.74 -0.61
CA ASP A 49 -11.50 -1.89 0.81
C ASP A 49 -11.60 -0.53 1.53
N PRO A 50 -12.10 -0.51 2.79
CA PRO A 50 -12.29 0.76 3.53
C PRO A 50 -11.02 1.60 3.67
N VAL A 51 -9.85 1.00 3.85
CA VAL A 51 -8.58 1.74 3.94
C VAL A 51 -8.29 2.44 2.62
N TRP A 52 -8.55 1.77 1.48
CA TRP A 52 -8.36 2.36 0.17
C TRP A 52 -9.38 3.46 -0.12
N LYS A 53 -10.62 3.32 0.35
CA LYS A 53 -11.61 4.39 0.26
C LYS A 53 -11.17 5.62 1.06
N LEU A 54 -10.64 5.41 2.26
CA LEU A 54 -10.12 6.49 3.10
C LEU A 54 -8.97 7.22 2.39
N ALA A 55 -8.01 6.47 1.86
CA ALA A 55 -6.87 7.05 1.14
C ALA A 55 -7.32 7.87 -0.07
N LYS A 56 -8.28 7.33 -0.85
CA LYS A 56 -8.78 8.00 -2.05
C LYS A 56 -9.73 9.16 -1.73
N SER A 57 -10.25 9.27 -0.51
CA SER A 57 -11.03 10.44 -0.10
C SER A 57 -10.16 11.69 -0.03
N ALA A 58 -8.90 11.54 0.35
CA ALA A 58 -7.93 12.63 0.39
C ALA A 58 -7.19 12.81 -0.93
N PHE A 59 -6.93 11.73 -1.64
CA PHE A 59 -6.19 11.71 -2.91
C PHE A 59 -7.00 10.95 -3.95
N PRO A 60 -8.00 11.60 -4.59
CA PRO A 60 -8.95 10.93 -5.48
C PRO A 60 -8.34 10.38 -6.75
N GLY A 61 -9.07 9.50 -7.39
CA GLY A 61 -8.72 8.89 -8.67
C GLY A 61 -8.49 7.39 -8.53
N ASP A 62 -8.88 6.64 -9.54
CA ASP A 62 -8.72 5.20 -9.56
C ASP A 62 -7.24 4.80 -9.59
N ILE A 63 -6.95 3.63 -9.03
CA ILE A 63 -5.63 3.01 -9.14
C ILE A 63 -5.57 2.33 -10.51
N ALA A 64 -4.68 2.80 -11.37
CA ALA A 64 -4.67 2.40 -12.78
C ALA A 64 -3.95 1.06 -13.01
N TRP A 65 -3.01 0.70 -12.15
CA TRP A 65 -2.24 -0.54 -12.30
C TRP A 65 -1.50 -0.87 -11.00
N ASN A 66 -0.86 -2.06 -10.94
CA ASN A 66 -0.30 -2.65 -9.73
C ASN A 66 0.56 -1.72 -8.86
N PHE A 67 1.36 -0.88 -9.46
CA PHE A 67 2.33 -0.06 -8.72
C PHE A 67 2.00 1.43 -8.78
N ALA A 68 0.77 1.78 -9.12
CA ALA A 68 0.34 3.16 -9.22
C ALA A 68 -0.27 3.70 -7.91
N GLY A 69 -0.53 2.83 -6.94
CA GLY A 69 -1.19 3.22 -5.70
C GLY A 69 -0.33 2.96 -4.46
N ILE A 70 0.48 3.94 -4.09
CA ILE A 70 1.22 3.93 -2.83
C ILE A 70 0.73 5.12 -2.01
N PHE A 71 0.15 4.84 -0.84
CA PHE A 71 -0.34 5.89 0.05
C PHE A 71 0.46 5.91 1.34
N LEU A 72 0.77 7.11 1.82
CA LEU A 72 1.40 7.30 3.12
C LEU A 72 0.38 7.85 4.10
N PHE A 73 0.44 7.34 5.32
CA PHE A 73 -0.40 7.77 6.44
C PHE A 73 0.51 8.29 7.55
N ASP A 74 0.07 9.31 8.27
CA ASP A 74 0.79 9.78 9.44
C ASP A 74 0.50 8.89 10.66
N LYS A 75 1.12 9.21 11.78
CA LYS A 75 0.95 8.45 13.03
C LYS A 75 -0.48 8.44 13.56
N ASP A 76 -1.30 9.38 13.13
CA ASP A 76 -2.71 9.50 13.54
C ASP A 76 -3.66 8.81 12.57
N GLY A 77 -3.11 8.17 11.52
CA GLY A 77 -3.90 7.45 10.53
C GLY A 77 -4.48 8.31 9.42
N ALA A 78 -4.03 9.55 9.27
CA ALA A 78 -4.49 10.42 8.20
C ALA A 78 -3.66 10.20 6.92
N PRO A 79 -4.29 10.10 5.72
CA PRO A 79 -3.55 10.02 4.47
C PRO A 79 -2.85 11.35 4.20
N VAL A 80 -1.54 11.31 3.96
CA VAL A 80 -0.73 12.51 3.76
C VAL A 80 0.00 12.54 2.43
N GLY A 81 -0.03 11.46 1.66
CA GLY A 81 0.61 11.44 0.35
C GLY A 81 0.14 10.29 -0.52
N ARG A 82 0.18 10.51 -1.82
CA ARG A 82 -0.09 9.48 -2.83
C ARG A 82 1.03 9.50 -3.86
N PHE A 83 1.60 8.33 -4.14
CA PHE A 83 2.74 8.18 -5.03
C PHE A 83 2.57 6.97 -5.92
N SER A 84 3.35 6.91 -6.99
CA SER A 84 3.50 5.72 -7.81
C SER A 84 4.93 5.19 -7.70
N ALA A 85 5.19 4.01 -8.29
CA ALA A 85 6.53 3.43 -8.31
C ALA A 85 7.56 4.33 -9.01
N ARG A 86 7.12 5.27 -9.83
CA ARG A 86 8.01 6.24 -10.49
C ARG A 86 8.43 7.40 -9.60
N GLU A 87 7.83 7.52 -8.42
CA GLU A 87 8.02 8.64 -7.51
C GLU A 87 8.63 8.20 -6.18
N LEU A 88 9.37 7.09 -6.16
CA LEU A 88 9.91 6.52 -4.93
C LEU A 88 10.82 7.48 -4.16
N SER A 89 11.61 8.29 -4.86
CA SER A 89 12.48 9.27 -4.19
C SER A 89 11.69 10.34 -3.45
N LYS A 90 10.57 10.79 -4.02
CA LYS A 90 9.68 11.74 -3.35
C LYS A 90 9.00 11.10 -2.15
N MET A 91 8.52 9.87 -2.33
CA MET A 91 7.88 9.11 -1.27
C MET A 91 8.84 8.91 -0.08
N GLU A 92 10.08 8.54 -0.35
CA GLU A 92 11.07 8.30 0.70
C GLU A 92 11.33 9.55 1.54
N ARG A 93 11.37 10.72 0.92
CA ARG A 93 11.56 11.98 1.66
C ARG A 93 10.39 12.29 2.59
N VAL A 94 9.17 12.10 2.11
CA VAL A 94 7.97 12.29 2.94
C VAL A 94 7.94 11.26 4.07
N LEU A 95 8.22 10.00 3.74
CA LEU A 95 8.25 8.92 4.73
C LEU A 95 9.30 9.18 5.82
N ALA A 96 10.49 9.66 5.45
CA ALA A 96 11.53 9.98 6.42
C ALA A 96 11.06 11.05 7.41
N GLY A 97 10.35 12.08 6.94
CA GLY A 97 9.75 13.09 7.81
C GLY A 97 8.70 12.52 8.76
N LEU A 98 7.85 11.63 8.25
CA LEU A 98 6.83 10.97 9.08
C LEU A 98 7.44 10.09 10.16
N VAL A 99 8.51 9.37 9.84
CA VAL A 99 9.22 8.52 10.80
C VAL A 99 9.89 9.38 11.87
N ALA A 100 10.51 10.49 11.50
CA ALA A 100 11.12 11.42 12.45
C ALA A 100 10.08 12.00 13.41
N ASP A 101 8.93 12.43 12.89
CA ASP A 101 7.82 12.96 13.71
C ASP A 101 7.31 11.91 14.69
N ALA A 102 7.16 10.67 14.26
CA ALA A 102 6.71 9.59 15.13
C ALA A 102 7.71 9.29 16.26
N LYS A 103 9.01 9.48 16.02
CA LYS A 103 10.05 9.24 17.02
C LYS A 103 10.15 10.35 18.07
N GLU A 104 9.62 11.52 17.78
CA GLU A 104 9.60 12.65 18.73
C GLU A 104 8.54 12.50 19.83
N LEU A 105 7.72 11.47 19.72
CA LEU A 105 6.75 11.15 20.74
C LEU A 105 7.37 10.26 21.81
#